data_159c27fd76e21b7c05070136c982a35f
#
_entry.id   159c27fd76e21b7c05070136c982a35f
#
_cell.length_a   1.000
_cell.length_b   1.000
_cell.length_c   1.000
_cell.angle_alpha   90.00
_cell.angle_beta   90.00
_cell.angle_gamma   90.00
#
_symmetry.space_group_name_H-M   'P 1'
#
loop_
_entity.id
_entity.type
_entity.pdbx_description
1 polymer ?
#
loop_
_entity_poly.entity_id
_entity_poly.type
_entity_poly.pdbx_seq_one_letter_code
_entity_poly.pdbx_strand_id
1 'polypeptide(L)'
;MNGRQCVLMLLLAALGAAAFEVPPVKQWPKENIPPAHAGRILHWEGIDNVRDLGGVKARDGRTVKRGLVYRSQAFNFNAVCTWMSAERMESKLRGGQFRYDFGEACMKAMLDRIGTNDLSKSCAAIAAEVAAGTNAWKRGPSRLTPESRATILRETGLRTEIDLRSTPETWGMDGSPLGPTVTWINIPGVSLGELTSGSGKLMFKKCFRIFLDEKNYPIDFHCIAGADRTGALAAALYGLLGVSEDVIKVDYTLTSFSTSGIRTAKAFDRMMKKAFGSRSGTSFNEKIEAFALDCGFTSADISKFRCIMLK
;
A
#
# COMPACT_ATOMS: atom_id res chain seq x y z
N MET A 1 59.86 -5.92 15.99
CA MET A 1 58.57 -5.49 15.39
C MET A 1 58.46 -3.99 15.60
N ASN A 2 58.50 -3.19 14.52
CA ASN A 2 58.57 -1.75 14.60
C ASN A 2 57.21 -1.17 15.02
N GLY A 3 57.19 -0.17 15.92
CA GLY A 3 55.98 0.47 16.47
C GLY A 3 54.97 1.02 15.43
N ARG A 4 55.39 1.18 14.17
CA ARG A 4 54.52 1.54 13.07
C ARG A 4 53.56 0.41 12.61
N GLN A 5 53.97 -0.86 12.78
CA GLN A 5 53.12 -2.00 12.45
C GLN A 5 52.01 -2.25 13.49
N CYS A 6 52.32 -1.99 14.77
CA CYS A 6 51.32 -2.07 15.84
C CYS A 6 50.23 -0.97 15.72
N VAL A 7 50.63 0.27 15.34
CA VAL A 7 49.70 1.36 15.16
C VAL A 7 48.79 1.13 13.92
N LEU A 8 49.33 0.52 12.86
CA LEU A 8 48.54 0.20 11.66
C LEU A 8 47.55 -0.95 11.91
N MET A 9 47.94 -1.96 12.72
CA MET A 9 47.01 -3.03 13.14
C MET A 9 45.93 -2.54 14.10
N LEU A 10 46.24 -1.61 14.99
CA LEU A 10 45.26 -1.00 15.88
C LEU A 10 44.29 -0.07 15.12
N LEU A 11 44.77 0.64 14.09
CA LEU A 11 43.91 1.45 13.20
C LEU A 11 43.01 0.59 12.29
N LEU A 12 43.51 -0.56 11.82
CA LEU A 12 42.72 -1.52 11.04
C LEU A 12 41.67 -2.26 11.92
N ALA A 13 41.99 -2.52 13.20
CA ALA A 13 41.01 -3.07 14.14
C ALA A 13 39.95 -2.06 14.57
N ALA A 14 40.28 -0.75 14.60
CA ALA A 14 39.31 0.32 14.89
C ALA A 14 38.37 0.67 13.70
N LEU A 15 38.80 0.29 12.46
CA LEU A 15 37.93 0.48 11.26
C LEU A 15 36.98 -0.70 11.01
N GLY A 16 37.01 -1.75 11.84
CA GLY A 16 36.32 -3.03 11.60
C GLY A 16 34.99 -3.23 12.29
N ALA A 17 34.43 -2.24 12.97
CA ALA A 17 33.17 -2.40 13.71
C ALA A 17 32.29 -1.16 13.72
N ALA A 18 32.22 -0.45 12.60
CA ALA A 18 31.11 0.46 12.45
C ALA A 18 29.82 -0.39 12.30
N ALA A 19 28.98 -0.36 13.32
CA ALA A 19 27.66 -0.97 13.24
C ALA A 19 26.96 -0.47 11.97
N PHE A 20 26.34 -1.38 11.20
CA PHE A 20 25.57 -0.98 10.03
C PHE A 20 24.46 -0.04 10.47
N GLU A 21 24.50 1.21 10.03
CA GLU A 21 23.48 2.21 10.33
C GLU A 21 22.40 2.15 9.25
N VAL A 22 21.18 1.81 9.68
CA VAL A 22 20.04 1.75 8.76
C VAL A 22 19.53 3.19 8.50
N PRO A 23 19.47 3.63 7.22
CA PRO A 23 18.98 4.96 6.90
C PRO A 23 17.52 5.16 7.37
N PRO A 24 17.13 6.37 7.81
CA PRO A 24 15.75 6.67 8.18
C PRO A 24 14.82 6.59 6.96
N VAL A 25 13.56 6.25 7.20
CA VAL A 25 12.52 6.34 6.18
C VAL A 25 12.30 7.80 5.79
N LYS A 26 12.28 8.06 4.49
CA LYS A 26 12.12 9.41 3.96
C LYS A 26 10.69 9.91 4.18
N GLN A 27 10.53 11.05 4.84
CA GLN A 27 9.24 11.72 5.03
C GLN A 27 9.14 12.97 4.14
N TRP A 28 7.93 13.31 3.75
CA TRP A 28 7.64 14.46 2.91
C TRP A 28 6.79 15.49 3.66
N PRO A 29 7.03 16.81 3.42
CA PRO A 29 6.22 17.87 4.01
C PRO A 29 4.73 17.73 3.62
N LYS A 30 3.83 18.09 4.56
CA LYS A 30 2.37 18.01 4.36
C LYS A 30 1.75 19.40 4.12
N GLU A 31 2.55 20.45 4.00
CA GLU A 31 2.10 21.84 3.99
C GLU A 31 1.34 22.26 2.72
N ASN A 32 1.56 21.55 1.61
CA ASN A 32 1.03 21.95 0.29
C ASN A 32 -0.15 21.09 -0.19
N ILE A 33 -0.93 20.52 0.72
CA ILE A 33 -2.12 19.78 0.33
C ILE A 33 -3.16 20.75 -0.23
N PRO A 34 -3.68 20.53 -1.47
CA PRO A 34 -4.70 21.40 -2.03
C PRO A 34 -5.93 21.49 -1.08
N PRO A 35 -6.43 22.70 -0.74
CA PRO A 35 -7.51 22.88 0.23
C PRO A 35 -8.76 22.05 -0.07
N ALA A 36 -9.12 21.88 -1.34
CA ALA A 36 -10.25 21.05 -1.77
C ALA A 36 -10.11 19.57 -1.38
N HIS A 37 -8.90 19.10 -1.08
CA HIS A 37 -8.60 17.72 -0.72
C HIS A 37 -8.25 17.54 0.77
N ALA A 38 -7.93 18.63 1.49
CA ALA A 38 -7.51 18.58 2.89
C ALA A 38 -8.54 17.84 3.77
N GLY A 39 -9.82 18.12 3.61
CA GLY A 39 -10.89 17.49 4.39
C GLY A 39 -11.17 16.02 4.06
N ARG A 40 -10.43 15.42 3.12
CA ARG A 40 -10.49 13.99 2.80
C ARG A 40 -9.35 13.19 3.41
N ILE A 41 -8.27 13.87 3.77
CA ILE A 41 -7.11 13.26 4.40
C ILE A 41 -7.43 13.05 5.87
N LEU A 42 -7.33 11.81 6.31
CA LEU A 42 -7.64 11.41 7.67
C LEU A 42 -6.34 11.07 8.41
N HIS A 43 -6.37 11.24 9.70
CA HIS A 43 -5.27 10.88 10.56
C HIS A 43 -5.66 9.67 11.42
N TRP A 44 -5.15 8.50 11.06
CA TRP A 44 -5.25 7.28 11.86
C TRP A 44 -3.87 7.00 12.47
N GLU A 45 -3.80 6.99 13.78
CA GLU A 45 -2.54 6.74 14.47
C GLU A 45 -1.92 5.41 14.05
N GLY A 46 -0.64 5.45 13.64
CA GLY A 46 0.09 4.29 13.13
C GLY A 46 -0.13 3.99 11.66
N ILE A 47 -1.12 4.62 10.99
CA ILE A 47 -1.43 4.38 9.58
C ILE A 47 -1.25 5.66 8.78
N ASP A 48 -0.49 5.54 7.70
CA ASP A 48 -0.23 6.65 6.79
C ASP A 48 -1.09 6.57 5.53
N ASN A 49 -1.09 7.65 4.76
CA ASN A 49 -1.72 7.73 3.44
C ASN A 49 -3.25 7.47 3.46
N VAL A 50 -3.91 7.79 4.58
CA VAL A 50 -5.34 7.55 4.79
C VAL A 50 -6.19 8.63 4.12
N ARG A 51 -7.17 8.24 3.32
CA ARG A 51 -8.13 9.15 2.69
C ARG A 51 -9.51 8.53 2.60
N ASP A 52 -10.53 9.39 2.81
CA ASP A 52 -11.91 9.12 2.38
C ASP A 52 -12.02 9.35 0.86
N LEU A 53 -12.59 8.43 0.10
CA LEU A 53 -12.88 8.64 -1.31
C LEU A 53 -14.00 9.66 -1.52
N GLY A 54 -14.84 9.90 -0.53
CA GLY A 54 -15.94 10.83 -0.59
C GLY A 54 -15.54 12.30 -0.64
N GLY A 55 -16.50 13.16 -0.94
CA GLY A 55 -16.34 14.61 -0.94
C GLY A 55 -15.85 15.21 -2.26
N VAL A 56 -15.63 14.41 -3.30
CA VAL A 56 -15.34 14.89 -4.66
C VAL A 56 -16.59 14.90 -5.52
N LYS A 57 -16.62 15.76 -6.53
CA LYS A 57 -17.73 15.85 -7.48
C LYS A 57 -17.51 14.95 -8.69
N ALA A 58 -18.57 14.28 -9.09
CA ALA A 58 -18.71 13.66 -10.39
C ALA A 58 -19.07 14.72 -11.46
N ARG A 59 -18.87 14.40 -12.75
CA ARG A 59 -19.14 15.31 -13.88
C ARG A 59 -20.62 15.72 -14.00
N ASP A 60 -21.53 14.89 -13.53
CA ASP A 60 -22.97 15.16 -13.49
C ASP A 60 -23.41 16.06 -12.32
N GLY A 61 -22.45 16.57 -11.54
CA GLY A 61 -22.67 17.47 -10.42
C GLY A 61 -22.92 16.79 -9.08
N ARG A 62 -23.22 15.48 -9.07
CA ARG A 62 -23.39 14.71 -7.84
C ARG A 62 -22.06 14.63 -7.08
N THR A 63 -22.15 14.37 -5.79
CA THR A 63 -20.98 14.27 -4.91
C THR A 63 -20.81 12.84 -4.42
N VAL A 64 -19.59 12.32 -4.42
CA VAL A 64 -19.27 11.03 -3.81
C VAL A 64 -19.51 11.12 -2.30
N LYS A 65 -20.33 10.23 -1.76
CA LYS A 65 -20.68 10.19 -0.32
C LYS A 65 -19.41 9.95 0.52
N ARG A 66 -19.31 10.67 1.64
CA ARG A 66 -18.25 10.48 2.63
C ARG A 66 -18.57 9.32 3.56
N GLY A 67 -17.52 8.76 4.18
CA GLY A 67 -17.65 7.76 5.22
C GLY A 67 -18.00 6.37 4.72
N LEU A 68 -18.02 6.13 3.41
CA LEU A 68 -18.35 4.82 2.84
C LEU A 68 -17.10 4.04 2.39
N VAL A 69 -16.12 4.73 1.81
CA VAL A 69 -14.94 4.07 1.25
C VAL A 69 -13.69 4.85 1.62
N TYR A 70 -12.76 4.14 2.22
CA TYR A 70 -11.46 4.65 2.61
C TYR A 70 -10.35 3.93 1.83
N ARG A 71 -9.22 4.59 1.73
CA ARG A 71 -7.96 3.97 1.28
C ARG A 71 -6.83 4.34 2.23
N SER A 72 -5.91 3.41 2.45
CA SER A 72 -4.87 3.60 3.45
C SER A 72 -3.57 2.85 3.12
N GLN A 73 -2.55 3.03 3.95
CA GLN A 73 -1.46 2.10 4.15
C GLN A 73 -1.99 0.85 4.87
N ALA A 74 -1.32 -0.29 4.73
CA ALA A 74 -1.68 -1.53 5.44
C ALA A 74 -1.68 -1.35 6.96
N PHE A 75 -2.62 -1.98 7.64
CA PHE A 75 -2.77 -1.95 9.10
C PHE A 75 -1.70 -2.74 9.86
N ASN A 76 -0.93 -3.59 9.15
CA ASN A 76 0.23 -4.29 9.67
C ASN A 76 1.38 -4.25 8.67
N PHE A 77 2.56 -4.57 9.14
CA PHE A 77 3.73 -4.76 8.29
C PHE A 77 3.61 -6.03 7.46
N ASN A 78 4.44 -6.16 6.42
CA ASN A 78 4.50 -7.39 5.64
C ASN A 78 5.13 -8.52 6.45
N ALA A 79 4.75 -9.76 6.15
CA ALA A 79 5.56 -10.92 6.49
C ALA A 79 6.88 -10.89 5.71
N VAL A 80 7.94 -11.40 6.31
CA VAL A 80 9.19 -11.67 5.58
C VAL A 80 8.96 -12.96 4.78
N CYS A 81 8.94 -12.81 3.46
CA CYS A 81 8.47 -13.86 2.58
C CYS A 81 9.57 -14.90 2.28
N THR A 82 9.17 -16.15 2.11
CA THR A 82 10.05 -17.28 1.77
C THR A 82 10.83 -17.11 0.46
N TRP A 83 10.40 -16.21 -0.42
CA TRP A 83 11.07 -15.90 -1.69
C TRP A 83 12.01 -14.69 -1.62
N MET A 84 12.22 -14.10 -0.45
CA MET A 84 13.12 -12.96 -0.31
C MET A 84 14.57 -13.44 -0.34
N SER A 85 15.29 -13.15 -1.43
CA SER A 85 16.71 -13.47 -1.53
C SER A 85 17.57 -12.63 -0.58
N ALA A 86 18.77 -13.12 -0.28
CA ALA A 86 19.73 -12.42 0.57
C ALA A 86 20.07 -11.02 0.01
N GLU A 87 20.29 -10.90 -1.30
CA GLU A 87 20.63 -9.64 -1.96
C GLU A 87 19.48 -8.63 -1.88
N ARG A 88 18.24 -9.10 -2.03
CA ARG A 88 17.06 -8.23 -1.90
C ARG A 88 16.87 -7.76 -0.47
N MET A 89 17.13 -8.62 0.50
CA MET A 89 17.08 -8.30 1.93
C MET A 89 18.15 -7.26 2.28
N GLU A 90 19.38 -7.47 1.85
CA GLU A 90 20.48 -6.52 2.03
C GLU A 90 20.19 -5.17 1.37
N SER A 91 19.71 -5.16 0.13
CA SER A 91 19.33 -3.94 -0.59
C SER A 91 18.25 -3.14 0.16
N LYS A 92 17.25 -3.80 0.71
CA LYS A 92 16.20 -3.15 1.50
C LYS A 92 16.70 -2.61 2.84
N LEU A 93 17.64 -3.30 3.49
CA LEU A 93 18.27 -2.81 4.72
C LEU A 93 19.11 -1.58 4.45
N ARG A 94 19.97 -1.60 3.44
CA ARG A 94 20.83 -0.46 3.05
C ARG A 94 20.03 0.76 2.61
N GLY A 95 18.90 0.56 1.93
CA GLY A 95 18.01 1.63 1.47
C GLY A 95 17.02 2.14 2.52
N GLY A 96 17.00 1.59 3.73
CA GLY A 96 15.99 1.92 4.76
C GLY A 96 14.59 1.37 4.47
N GLN A 97 14.40 0.72 3.32
CA GLN A 97 13.09 0.19 2.90
C GLN A 97 12.63 -0.97 3.78
N PHE A 98 13.57 -1.71 4.40
CA PHE A 98 13.24 -2.84 5.25
C PHE A 98 12.41 -2.43 6.47
N ARG A 99 12.80 -1.36 7.15
CA ARG A 99 12.04 -0.78 8.28
C ARG A 99 10.61 -0.42 7.87
N TYR A 100 10.47 0.17 6.69
CA TYR A 100 9.16 0.57 6.15
C TYR A 100 8.26 -0.63 5.84
N ASP A 101 8.83 -1.68 5.23
CA ASP A 101 8.06 -2.85 4.75
C ASP A 101 7.74 -3.84 5.89
N PHE A 102 8.67 -4.04 6.84
CA PHE A 102 8.61 -5.12 7.84
C PHE A 102 8.57 -4.64 9.29
N GLY A 103 8.77 -3.35 9.54
CA GLY A 103 8.72 -2.72 10.85
C GLY A 103 10.04 -2.72 11.61
N GLU A 104 10.13 -1.82 12.57
CA GLU A 104 11.31 -1.60 13.42
C GLU A 104 11.65 -2.83 14.25
N ALA A 105 10.65 -3.48 14.85
CA ALA A 105 10.87 -4.67 15.67
C ALA A 105 11.43 -5.84 14.86
N CYS A 106 10.93 -6.07 13.65
CA CYS A 106 11.44 -7.10 12.74
C CYS A 106 12.86 -6.77 12.29
N MET A 107 13.12 -5.51 11.95
CA MET A 107 14.45 -5.04 11.59
C MET A 107 15.44 -5.22 12.75
N LYS A 108 15.06 -4.84 13.97
CA LYS A 108 15.90 -5.02 15.16
C LYS A 108 16.19 -6.50 15.41
N ALA A 109 15.18 -7.36 15.39
CA ALA A 109 15.35 -8.80 15.56
C ALA A 109 16.28 -9.40 14.50
N MET A 110 16.22 -8.91 13.26
CA MET A 110 17.12 -9.31 12.20
C MET A 110 18.56 -8.83 12.47
N LEU A 111 18.76 -7.57 12.83
CA LEU A 111 20.09 -7.01 13.13
C LEU A 111 20.72 -7.65 14.36
N ASP A 112 19.97 -7.96 15.41
CA ASP A 112 20.43 -8.65 16.61
C ASP A 112 20.97 -10.08 16.28
N ARG A 113 20.37 -10.76 15.30
CA ARG A 113 20.83 -12.08 14.84
C ARG A 113 22.05 -12.01 13.91
N ILE A 114 22.25 -10.87 13.28
CA ILE A 114 23.25 -10.68 12.24
C ILE A 114 24.66 -10.62 12.80
N GLY A 115 24.93 -10.30 14.04
CA GLY A 115 26.30 -10.11 14.49
C GLY A 115 27.10 -9.31 13.45
N THR A 116 27.28 -8.12 13.61
CA THR A 116 27.47 -6.92 12.79
C THR A 116 28.53 -6.83 11.69
N ASN A 117 29.36 -7.84 11.42
CA ASN A 117 30.57 -7.62 10.61
C ASN A 117 30.45 -7.96 9.12
N ASP A 118 29.41 -8.69 8.70
CA ASP A 118 29.17 -9.03 7.30
C ASP A 118 27.68 -9.15 7.01
N LEU A 119 27.09 -8.03 6.59
CA LEU A 119 25.66 -7.96 6.29
C LEU A 119 25.23 -8.97 5.22
N SER A 120 26.08 -9.22 4.22
CA SER A 120 25.77 -10.16 3.13
C SER A 120 25.67 -11.59 3.63
N LYS A 121 26.62 -12.07 4.44
CA LYS A 121 26.57 -13.42 5.04
C LYS A 121 25.38 -13.59 5.95
N SER A 122 25.07 -12.54 6.70
CA SER A 122 23.96 -12.54 7.63
C SER A 122 22.62 -12.54 6.93
N CYS A 123 22.46 -11.76 5.87
CA CYS A 123 21.28 -11.82 5.01
C CYS A 123 21.11 -13.21 4.37
N ALA A 124 22.20 -13.89 3.99
CA ALA A 124 22.15 -15.25 3.46
C ALA A 124 21.65 -16.25 4.51
N ALA A 125 22.13 -16.17 5.75
CA ALA A 125 21.69 -17.03 6.84
C ALA A 125 20.21 -16.83 7.17
N ILE A 126 19.76 -15.56 7.25
CA ILE A 126 18.34 -15.24 7.50
C ILE A 126 17.46 -15.67 6.33
N ALA A 127 17.91 -15.48 5.08
CA ALA A 127 17.16 -15.95 3.90
C ALA A 127 16.97 -17.48 3.93
N ALA A 128 17.96 -18.24 4.40
CA ALA A 128 17.84 -19.68 4.59
C ALA A 128 16.83 -20.05 5.68
N GLU A 129 16.80 -19.32 6.81
CA GLU A 129 15.78 -19.51 7.87
C GLU A 129 14.36 -19.19 7.37
N VAL A 130 14.20 -18.10 6.63
CA VAL A 130 12.93 -17.71 6.01
C VAL A 130 12.48 -18.79 5.03
N ALA A 131 13.37 -19.32 4.21
CA ALA A 131 13.07 -20.41 3.27
C ALA A 131 12.69 -21.71 4.01
N ALA A 132 13.28 -21.98 5.17
CA ALA A 132 12.92 -23.09 6.04
C ALA A 132 11.57 -22.91 6.75
N GLY A 133 10.92 -21.73 6.61
CA GLY A 133 9.59 -21.49 7.11
C GLY A 133 9.48 -21.30 8.63
N THR A 134 10.51 -20.78 9.29
CA THR A 134 10.49 -20.52 10.73
C THR A 134 9.41 -19.51 11.10
N ASN A 135 8.69 -19.74 12.21
CA ASN A 135 7.54 -18.91 12.63
C ASN A 135 7.90 -17.45 12.95
N ALA A 136 9.17 -17.15 13.26
CA ALA A 136 9.64 -15.81 13.61
C ALA A 136 9.43 -14.76 12.50
N TRP A 137 9.28 -15.21 11.25
CA TRP A 137 9.18 -14.34 10.09
C TRP A 137 7.78 -14.30 9.46
N LYS A 138 6.85 -15.10 9.98
CA LYS A 138 5.42 -15.08 9.60
C LYS A 138 4.72 -13.88 10.22
N ARG A 139 3.64 -13.46 9.58
CA ARG A 139 2.71 -12.42 10.05
C ARG A 139 3.43 -11.15 10.52
N GLY A 140 3.49 -10.16 9.67
CA GLY A 140 4.03 -8.85 10.04
C GLY A 140 3.30 -8.27 11.26
N PRO A 141 4.03 -7.61 12.17
CA PRO A 141 3.46 -7.01 13.36
C PRO A 141 2.42 -5.94 13.01
N SER A 142 1.43 -5.73 13.90
CA SER A 142 0.45 -4.67 13.75
C SER A 142 1.13 -3.29 13.80
N ARG A 143 0.62 -2.35 13.00
CA ARG A 143 0.95 -0.93 13.12
C ARG A 143 0.07 -0.21 14.13
N LEU A 144 -1.05 -0.84 14.51
CA LEU A 144 -2.09 -0.28 15.36
C LEU A 144 -1.83 -0.62 16.83
N THR A 145 -1.98 0.36 17.69
CA THR A 145 -2.19 0.15 19.12
C THR A 145 -3.65 -0.30 19.36
N PRO A 146 -3.97 -0.87 20.54
CA PRO A 146 -5.36 -1.15 20.89
C PRO A 146 -6.26 0.09 20.83
N GLU A 147 -5.74 1.25 21.25
CA GLU A 147 -6.44 2.53 21.28
C GLU A 147 -6.70 3.08 19.87
N SER A 148 -5.69 3.05 18.98
CA SER A 148 -5.85 3.50 17.60
C SER A 148 -6.84 2.63 16.84
N ARG A 149 -6.82 1.30 17.07
CA ARG A 149 -7.80 0.35 16.52
C ARG A 149 -9.22 0.70 16.97
N ALA A 150 -9.44 0.88 18.27
CA ALA A 150 -10.75 1.24 18.82
C ALA A 150 -11.26 2.56 18.28
N THR A 151 -10.37 3.54 18.11
CA THR A 151 -10.70 4.85 17.56
C THR A 151 -11.11 4.75 16.09
N ILE A 152 -10.35 4.05 15.25
CA ILE A 152 -10.70 3.85 13.84
C ILE A 152 -12.08 3.19 13.71
N LEU A 153 -12.32 2.12 14.45
CA LEU A 153 -13.60 1.40 14.39
C LEU A 153 -14.77 2.26 14.85
N ARG A 154 -14.60 3.02 15.94
CA ARG A 154 -15.64 3.93 16.47
C ARG A 154 -15.98 5.05 15.49
N GLU A 155 -14.98 5.65 14.83
CA GLU A 155 -15.16 6.79 13.96
C GLU A 155 -15.66 6.42 12.57
N THR A 156 -15.29 5.25 12.08
CA THR A 156 -15.60 4.84 10.71
C THR A 156 -16.70 3.78 10.61
N GLY A 157 -16.87 2.97 11.64
CA GLY A 157 -17.74 1.79 11.58
C GLY A 157 -17.29 0.75 10.53
N LEU A 158 -15.99 0.70 10.19
CA LEU A 158 -15.45 -0.21 9.16
C LEU A 158 -15.95 -1.64 9.33
N ARG A 159 -16.39 -2.22 8.21
CA ARG A 159 -16.90 -3.60 8.12
C ARG A 159 -16.03 -4.49 7.25
N THR A 160 -15.37 -3.92 6.24
CA THR A 160 -14.60 -4.69 5.27
C THR A 160 -13.25 -4.07 5.03
N GLU A 161 -12.21 -4.89 5.07
CA GLU A 161 -10.84 -4.58 4.68
C GLU A 161 -10.48 -5.39 3.43
N ILE A 162 -10.16 -4.69 2.33
CA ILE A 162 -9.64 -5.30 1.11
C ILE A 162 -8.13 -5.11 1.07
N ASP A 163 -7.39 -6.19 1.28
CA ASP A 163 -5.94 -6.19 1.28
C ASP A 163 -5.41 -6.57 -0.10
N LEU A 164 -4.83 -5.59 -0.80
CA LEU A 164 -4.27 -5.76 -2.15
C LEU A 164 -2.83 -6.27 -2.15
N ARG A 165 -2.28 -6.65 -1.00
CA ARG A 165 -0.96 -7.26 -0.94
C ARG A 165 -0.98 -8.67 -1.50
N SER A 166 0.17 -9.13 -1.99
CA SER A 166 0.33 -10.51 -2.45
C SER A 166 0.25 -11.50 -1.29
N THR A 167 -0.13 -12.73 -1.58
CA THR A 167 -0.18 -13.80 -0.57
C THR A 167 1.10 -13.96 0.24
N PRO A 168 2.31 -13.87 -0.36
CA PRO A 168 3.55 -13.88 0.43
C PRO A 168 3.68 -12.69 1.39
N GLU A 169 3.21 -11.49 1.02
CA GLU A 169 3.27 -10.32 1.90
C GLU A 169 2.33 -10.44 3.09
N THR A 170 1.25 -11.21 2.96
CA THR A 170 0.22 -11.46 3.98
C THR A 170 0.39 -12.82 4.67
N TRP A 171 1.51 -13.50 4.46
CA TRP A 171 1.75 -14.83 4.98
C TRP A 171 1.51 -14.92 6.50
N GLY A 172 0.71 -15.89 6.91
CA GLY A 172 0.31 -16.10 8.30
C GLY A 172 -0.78 -15.18 8.83
N MET A 173 -1.39 -14.34 7.99
CA MET A 173 -2.60 -13.60 8.35
C MET A 173 -3.84 -14.53 8.25
N ASP A 174 -4.70 -14.40 9.23
CA ASP A 174 -5.95 -15.14 9.37
C ASP A 174 -7.19 -14.23 9.55
N GLY A 175 -6.96 -12.90 9.56
CA GLY A 175 -8.01 -11.90 9.69
C GLY A 175 -7.46 -10.47 9.71
N SER A 176 -8.37 -9.51 9.86
CA SER A 176 -8.05 -8.10 9.93
C SER A 176 -7.23 -7.75 11.17
N PRO A 177 -6.18 -6.91 11.05
CA PRO A 177 -5.53 -6.31 12.21
C PRO A 177 -6.45 -5.40 13.04
N LEU A 178 -7.57 -4.95 12.46
CA LEU A 178 -8.61 -4.20 13.16
C LEU A 178 -9.46 -5.09 14.10
N GLY A 179 -9.43 -6.40 13.92
CA GLY A 179 -10.14 -7.34 14.78
C GLY A 179 -11.27 -8.11 14.08
N PRO A 180 -11.96 -9.01 14.80
CA PRO A 180 -12.88 -9.99 14.20
C PRO A 180 -14.19 -9.38 13.69
N THR A 181 -14.50 -8.14 14.02
CA THR A 181 -15.69 -7.43 13.52
C THR A 181 -15.51 -6.90 12.10
N VAL A 182 -14.27 -6.91 11.57
CA VAL A 182 -13.94 -6.48 10.22
C VAL A 182 -13.63 -7.70 9.36
N THR A 183 -14.38 -7.86 8.28
CA THR A 183 -14.12 -8.92 7.30
C THR A 183 -12.88 -8.60 6.48
N TRP A 184 -11.83 -9.41 6.64
CA TRP A 184 -10.60 -9.27 5.85
C TRP A 184 -10.68 -10.09 4.57
N ILE A 185 -10.39 -9.47 3.43
CA ILE A 185 -10.42 -10.10 2.11
C ILE A 185 -9.11 -9.80 1.39
N ASN A 186 -8.27 -10.82 1.19
CA ASN A 186 -7.02 -10.66 0.45
C ASN A 186 -7.24 -10.87 -1.06
N ILE A 187 -6.98 -9.82 -1.84
CA ILE A 187 -7.07 -9.83 -3.30
C ILE A 187 -5.78 -9.21 -3.86
N PRO A 188 -4.79 -10.02 -4.28
CA PRO A 188 -3.55 -9.50 -4.83
C PRO A 188 -3.77 -8.49 -5.95
N GLY A 189 -3.26 -7.28 -5.75
CA GLY A 189 -3.45 -6.14 -6.64
C GLY A 189 -2.31 -5.92 -7.61
N VAL A 190 -2.56 -5.09 -8.62
CA VAL A 190 -1.59 -4.62 -9.62
C VAL A 190 -1.50 -3.10 -9.64
N SER A 191 -0.43 -2.57 -10.21
CA SER A 191 -0.29 -1.12 -10.44
C SER A 191 -1.26 -0.63 -11.53
N LEU A 192 -1.50 0.70 -11.58
CA LEU A 192 -2.41 1.31 -12.55
C LEU A 192 -2.04 0.96 -14.00
N GLY A 193 -0.75 0.94 -14.33
CA GLY A 193 -0.30 0.59 -15.68
C GLY A 193 -0.51 -0.89 -16.09
N GLU A 194 -0.95 -1.73 -15.15
CA GLU A 194 -1.22 -3.15 -15.35
C GLU A 194 -2.69 -3.51 -15.13
N LEU A 195 -3.54 -2.51 -14.85
CA LEU A 195 -4.95 -2.74 -14.50
C LEU A 195 -5.72 -3.51 -15.57
N THR A 196 -5.39 -3.33 -16.85
CA THR A 196 -6.04 -4.04 -17.97
C THR A 196 -5.40 -5.39 -18.32
N SER A 197 -4.34 -5.82 -17.61
CA SER A 197 -3.77 -7.16 -17.72
C SER A 197 -4.74 -8.23 -17.20
N GLY A 198 -4.44 -9.51 -17.46
CA GLY A 198 -5.24 -10.62 -16.91
C GLY A 198 -5.35 -10.57 -15.38
N SER A 199 -4.23 -10.32 -14.68
CA SER A 199 -4.21 -10.16 -13.22
C SER A 199 -4.98 -8.93 -12.76
N GLY A 200 -4.87 -7.80 -13.47
CA GLY A 200 -5.60 -6.58 -13.18
C GLY A 200 -7.10 -6.72 -13.36
N LYS A 201 -7.54 -7.37 -14.44
CA LYS A 201 -8.97 -7.70 -14.66
C LYS A 201 -9.50 -8.60 -13.54
N LEU A 202 -8.74 -9.61 -13.13
CA LEU A 202 -9.15 -10.52 -12.04
C LEU A 202 -9.25 -9.77 -10.69
N MET A 203 -8.26 -8.95 -10.36
CA MET A 203 -8.27 -8.09 -9.18
C MET A 203 -9.50 -7.17 -9.19
N PHE A 204 -9.68 -6.41 -10.28
CA PHE A 204 -10.81 -5.49 -10.41
C PHE A 204 -12.15 -6.22 -10.27
N LYS A 205 -12.31 -7.37 -10.97
CA LYS A 205 -13.54 -8.18 -10.91
C LYS A 205 -13.88 -8.65 -9.50
N LYS A 206 -12.89 -9.09 -8.72
CA LYS A 206 -13.09 -9.52 -7.34
C LYS A 206 -13.44 -8.33 -6.44
N CYS A 207 -12.68 -7.23 -6.54
CA CYS A 207 -12.91 -6.04 -5.73
C CYS A 207 -14.27 -5.40 -6.04
N PHE A 208 -14.59 -5.17 -7.33
CA PHE A 208 -15.80 -4.45 -7.69
C PHE A 208 -17.08 -5.18 -7.25
N ARG A 209 -17.09 -6.51 -7.23
CA ARG A 209 -18.20 -7.29 -6.65
C ARG A 209 -18.46 -6.97 -5.18
N ILE A 210 -17.41 -6.70 -4.40
CA ILE A 210 -17.54 -6.32 -2.98
C ILE A 210 -18.21 -4.95 -2.88
N PHE A 211 -17.86 -4.01 -3.75
CA PHE A 211 -18.46 -2.67 -3.78
C PHE A 211 -19.91 -2.64 -4.26
N LEU A 212 -20.41 -3.72 -4.86
CA LEU A 212 -21.82 -3.84 -5.28
C LEU A 212 -22.76 -4.33 -4.16
N ASP A 213 -22.24 -4.73 -3.01
CA ASP A 213 -23.03 -5.17 -1.86
C ASP A 213 -22.93 -4.15 -0.71
N GLU A 214 -24.07 -3.49 -0.43
CA GLU A 214 -24.17 -2.48 0.62
C GLU A 214 -23.81 -2.98 2.02
N LYS A 215 -23.92 -4.30 2.27
CA LYS A 215 -23.56 -4.91 3.56
C LYS A 215 -22.07 -4.79 3.89
N ASN A 216 -21.22 -4.63 2.88
CA ASN A 216 -19.77 -4.55 3.04
C ASN A 216 -19.30 -3.17 3.52
N TYR A 217 -20.13 -2.14 3.42
CA TYR A 217 -19.75 -0.76 3.77
C TYR A 217 -19.85 -0.48 5.27
N PRO A 218 -18.99 0.38 5.83
CA PRO A 218 -17.84 1.05 5.18
C PRO A 218 -16.68 0.10 4.86
N ILE A 219 -15.98 0.39 3.75
CA ILE A 219 -14.86 -0.41 3.22
C ILE A 219 -13.57 0.39 3.31
N ASP A 220 -12.48 -0.22 3.82
CA ASP A 220 -11.12 0.24 3.54
C ASP A 220 -10.45 -0.69 2.54
N PHE A 221 -9.65 -0.13 1.63
CA PHE A 221 -8.78 -0.92 0.77
C PHE A 221 -7.37 -0.36 0.74
N HIS A 222 -6.40 -1.25 0.83
CA HIS A 222 -5.00 -0.88 0.93
C HIS A 222 -4.06 -1.87 0.23
N CYS A 223 -2.82 -1.45 0.04
CA CYS A 223 -1.67 -2.32 -0.19
C CYS A 223 -0.64 -2.04 0.90
N ILE A 224 0.66 -2.27 0.68
CA ILE A 224 1.64 -1.95 1.73
C ILE A 224 1.68 -0.44 2.04
N ALA A 225 1.77 0.39 1.00
CA ALA A 225 1.95 1.84 1.10
C ALA A 225 0.66 2.64 0.87
N GLY A 226 -0.44 1.99 0.49
CA GLY A 226 -1.64 2.67 0.03
C GLY A 226 -1.44 3.48 -1.27
N ALA A 227 -0.38 3.20 -2.03
CA ALA A 227 0.05 4.02 -3.17
C ALA A 227 -0.36 3.43 -4.53
N ASP A 228 0.36 2.43 -5.03
CA ASP A 228 0.29 2.01 -6.43
C ASP A 228 -0.88 1.05 -6.71
N ARG A 229 -0.95 -0.11 -6.02
CA ARG A 229 -2.06 -1.08 -6.15
C ARG A 229 -3.38 -0.45 -5.69
N THR A 230 -3.35 0.24 -4.57
CA THR A 230 -4.46 1.02 -4.02
C THR A 230 -4.85 2.16 -4.96
N GLY A 231 -3.87 2.86 -5.53
CA GLY A 231 -4.11 3.92 -6.52
C GLY A 231 -4.78 3.42 -7.80
N ALA A 232 -4.45 2.20 -8.25
CA ALA A 232 -5.10 1.57 -9.40
C ALA A 232 -6.59 1.32 -9.16
N LEU A 233 -6.93 0.73 -8.01
CA LEU A 233 -8.32 0.48 -7.64
C LEU A 233 -9.09 1.80 -7.42
N ALA A 234 -8.50 2.78 -6.72
CA ALA A 234 -9.11 4.09 -6.52
C ALA A 234 -9.42 4.79 -7.84
N ALA A 235 -8.47 4.77 -8.80
CA ALA A 235 -8.67 5.38 -10.12
C ALA A 235 -9.83 4.71 -10.88
N ALA A 236 -9.94 3.38 -10.82
CA ALA A 236 -11.03 2.64 -11.44
C ALA A 236 -12.39 3.00 -10.80
N LEU A 237 -12.48 3.01 -9.48
CA LEU A 237 -13.72 3.36 -8.76
C LEU A 237 -14.16 4.80 -9.06
N TYR A 238 -13.23 5.76 -9.00
CA TYR A 238 -13.53 7.15 -9.36
C TYR A 238 -13.94 7.29 -10.82
N GLY A 239 -13.29 6.57 -11.73
CA GLY A 239 -13.68 6.56 -13.14
C GLY A 239 -15.12 6.12 -13.35
N LEU A 240 -15.55 5.03 -12.68
CA LEU A 240 -16.93 4.55 -12.72
C LEU A 240 -17.92 5.53 -12.09
N LEU A 241 -17.50 6.30 -11.08
CA LEU A 241 -18.33 7.34 -10.46
C LEU A 241 -18.41 8.61 -11.31
N GLY A 242 -17.72 8.67 -12.44
CA GLY A 242 -17.72 9.86 -13.29
C GLY A 242 -16.88 11.03 -12.75
N VAL A 243 -15.99 10.78 -11.81
CA VAL A 243 -15.04 11.80 -11.32
C VAL A 243 -14.06 12.17 -12.43
N SER A 244 -13.71 13.46 -12.55
CA SER A 244 -12.80 13.90 -13.62
C SER A 244 -11.37 13.36 -13.45
N GLU A 245 -10.69 13.16 -14.57
CA GLU A 245 -9.31 12.64 -14.60
C GLU A 245 -8.35 13.51 -13.78
N ASP A 246 -8.53 14.84 -13.79
CA ASP A 246 -7.69 15.76 -13.02
C ASP A 246 -7.85 15.54 -11.52
N VAL A 247 -9.06 15.32 -11.02
CA VAL A 247 -9.32 15.01 -9.60
C VAL A 247 -8.70 13.66 -9.22
N ILE A 248 -8.79 12.68 -10.10
CA ILE A 248 -8.18 11.34 -9.90
C ILE A 248 -6.66 11.45 -9.88
N LYS A 249 -6.09 12.25 -10.78
CA LYS A 249 -4.66 12.55 -10.86
C LYS A 249 -4.16 13.21 -9.55
N VAL A 250 -4.92 14.19 -9.05
CA VAL A 250 -4.62 14.82 -7.75
C VAL A 250 -4.67 13.80 -6.64
N ASP A 251 -5.71 12.96 -6.56
CA ASP A 251 -5.79 11.90 -5.53
C ASP A 251 -4.55 10.99 -5.57
N TYR A 252 -4.09 10.60 -6.75
CA TYR A 252 -2.89 9.78 -6.88
C TYR A 252 -1.65 10.51 -6.35
N THR A 253 -1.48 11.79 -6.68
CA THR A 253 -0.32 12.59 -6.27
C THR A 253 -0.32 12.94 -4.78
N LEU A 254 -1.48 12.94 -4.09
CA LEU A 254 -1.58 13.14 -2.64
C LEU A 254 -0.77 12.09 -1.84
N THR A 255 -0.49 10.92 -2.42
CA THR A 255 0.43 9.95 -1.82
C THR A 255 1.82 10.54 -1.53
N SER A 256 2.24 11.58 -2.25
CA SER A 256 3.51 12.27 -2.02
C SER A 256 3.61 12.97 -0.66
N PHE A 257 2.50 13.21 0.01
CA PHE A 257 2.44 13.77 1.36
C PHE A 257 2.48 12.70 2.46
N SER A 258 2.65 11.44 2.08
CA SER A 258 2.86 10.32 2.99
C SER A 258 4.33 9.89 3.01
N THR A 259 4.66 8.94 3.89
CA THR A 259 6.00 8.31 3.92
C THR A 259 6.28 7.41 2.72
N SER A 260 5.29 7.19 1.85
CA SER A 260 5.37 6.26 0.70
C SER A 260 6.17 6.80 -0.49
N GLY A 261 6.68 8.02 -0.42
CA GLY A 261 7.49 8.67 -1.45
C GLY A 261 6.67 9.34 -2.56
N ILE A 262 7.38 10.06 -3.44
CA ILE A 262 6.78 10.95 -4.44
C ILE A 262 5.98 10.17 -5.49
N ARG A 263 4.78 10.65 -5.78
CA ARG A 263 3.94 10.27 -6.92
C ARG A 263 3.65 11.51 -7.77
N THR A 264 3.96 11.47 -9.07
CA THR A 264 3.85 12.63 -9.96
C THR A 264 2.70 12.46 -10.94
N ALA A 265 2.13 13.59 -11.39
CA ALA A 265 1.14 13.61 -12.47
C ALA A 265 1.67 12.93 -13.74
N LYS A 266 2.94 13.19 -14.10
CA LYS A 266 3.60 12.55 -15.27
C LYS A 266 3.67 11.02 -15.13
N ALA A 267 3.89 10.49 -13.92
CA ALA A 267 3.86 9.05 -13.69
C ALA A 267 2.45 8.49 -13.85
N PHE A 268 1.44 9.19 -13.34
CA PHE A 268 0.03 8.84 -13.54
C PHE A 268 -0.33 8.79 -15.03
N ASP A 269 -0.06 9.85 -15.80
CA ASP A 269 -0.36 9.93 -17.22
C ASP A 269 0.30 8.79 -18.02
N ARG A 270 1.56 8.46 -17.71
CA ARG A 270 2.26 7.33 -18.34
C ARG A 270 1.58 6.00 -18.06
N MET A 271 1.17 5.76 -16.81
CA MET A 271 0.46 4.52 -16.43
C MET A 271 -0.91 4.44 -17.07
N MET A 272 -1.63 5.55 -17.13
CA MET A 272 -2.91 5.67 -17.82
C MET A 272 -2.79 5.36 -19.31
N LYS A 273 -1.78 5.94 -19.97
CA LYS A 273 -1.49 5.66 -21.39
C LYS A 273 -1.17 4.17 -21.59
N LYS A 274 -0.38 3.57 -20.71
CA LYS A 274 -0.05 2.13 -20.78
C LYS A 274 -1.30 1.25 -20.64
N ALA A 275 -2.16 1.53 -19.67
CA ALA A 275 -3.33 0.70 -19.39
C ALA A 275 -4.48 0.91 -20.38
N PHE A 276 -4.73 2.15 -20.79
CA PHE A 276 -5.95 2.54 -21.50
C PHE A 276 -5.73 3.24 -22.85
N GLY A 277 -4.46 3.43 -23.29
CA GLY A 277 -4.17 4.19 -24.50
C GLY A 277 -4.80 3.63 -25.77
N SER A 278 -4.95 2.30 -25.89
CA SER A 278 -5.57 1.63 -27.03
C SER A 278 -7.06 1.34 -26.87
N ARG A 279 -7.67 1.70 -25.70
CA ARG A 279 -9.08 1.39 -25.46
C ARG A 279 -10.02 2.40 -26.09
N SER A 280 -11.19 1.91 -26.50
CA SER A 280 -12.29 2.73 -26.99
C SER A 280 -12.76 3.72 -25.90
N GLY A 281 -13.16 4.91 -26.34
CA GLY A 281 -13.66 5.98 -25.48
C GLY A 281 -12.80 7.25 -25.66
N THR A 282 -13.47 8.40 -25.59
CA THR A 282 -12.85 9.74 -25.73
C THR A 282 -12.36 10.27 -24.38
N SER A 283 -12.99 9.82 -23.30
CA SER A 283 -12.65 10.21 -21.93
C SER A 283 -12.13 9.03 -21.11
N PHE A 284 -11.45 9.35 -20.02
CA PHE A 284 -11.04 8.35 -19.04
C PHE A 284 -12.21 7.54 -18.48
N ASN A 285 -13.31 8.21 -18.14
CA ASN A 285 -14.49 7.56 -17.59
C ASN A 285 -15.08 6.53 -18.56
N GLU A 286 -15.23 6.87 -19.85
CA GLU A 286 -15.70 5.92 -20.87
C GLU A 286 -14.76 4.71 -21.02
N LYS A 287 -13.45 4.92 -20.98
CA LYS A 287 -12.47 3.83 -21.05
C LYS A 287 -12.55 2.89 -19.84
N ILE A 288 -12.81 3.44 -18.65
CA ILE A 288 -13.00 2.64 -17.43
C ILE A 288 -14.35 1.91 -17.46
N GLU A 289 -15.43 2.53 -17.96
CA GLU A 289 -16.71 1.83 -18.13
C GLU A 289 -16.58 0.67 -19.13
N ALA A 290 -15.95 0.90 -20.28
CA ALA A 290 -15.65 -0.16 -21.23
C ALA A 290 -14.79 -1.28 -20.61
N PHE A 291 -13.82 -0.92 -19.77
CA PHE A 291 -13.03 -1.90 -19.03
C PHE A 291 -13.87 -2.73 -18.05
N ALA A 292 -14.80 -2.10 -17.32
CA ALA A 292 -15.69 -2.82 -16.42
C ALA A 292 -16.61 -3.79 -17.16
N LEU A 293 -17.15 -3.36 -18.32
CA LEU A 293 -17.94 -4.24 -19.20
C LEU A 293 -17.12 -5.43 -19.69
N ASP A 294 -15.86 -5.21 -20.11
CA ASP A 294 -14.92 -6.29 -20.50
C ASP A 294 -14.59 -7.25 -19.35
N CYS A 295 -14.70 -6.78 -18.10
CA CYS A 295 -14.58 -7.64 -16.92
C CYS A 295 -15.85 -8.43 -16.61
N GLY A 296 -16.90 -8.27 -17.41
CA GLY A 296 -18.18 -9.01 -17.31
C GLY A 296 -19.18 -8.37 -16.36
N PHE A 297 -19.04 -7.08 -16.05
CA PHE A 297 -20.09 -6.29 -15.39
C PHE A 297 -21.05 -5.69 -16.40
N THR A 298 -22.20 -5.28 -15.93
CA THR A 298 -23.25 -4.67 -16.75
C THR A 298 -23.38 -3.17 -16.47
N SER A 299 -24.05 -2.44 -17.35
CA SER A 299 -24.42 -1.04 -17.08
C SER A 299 -25.29 -0.90 -15.82
N ALA A 300 -26.10 -1.92 -15.51
CA ALA A 300 -26.89 -1.98 -14.28
C ALA A 300 -26.00 -2.07 -13.04
N ASP A 301 -24.92 -2.86 -13.06
CA ASP A 301 -23.96 -2.93 -11.96
C ASP A 301 -23.27 -1.59 -11.72
N ILE A 302 -22.85 -0.91 -12.80
CA ILE A 302 -22.25 0.42 -12.72
C ILE A 302 -23.25 1.43 -12.15
N SER A 303 -24.51 1.37 -12.60
CA SER A 303 -25.58 2.24 -12.09
C SER A 303 -25.86 1.96 -10.62
N LYS A 304 -25.91 0.70 -10.20
CA LYS A 304 -26.05 0.30 -8.79
C LYS A 304 -24.93 0.89 -7.94
N PHE A 305 -23.67 0.75 -8.37
CA PHE A 305 -22.53 1.34 -7.67
C PHE A 305 -22.65 2.86 -7.53
N ARG A 306 -23.06 3.54 -8.60
CA ARG A 306 -23.33 4.99 -8.58
C ARG A 306 -24.44 5.35 -7.59
N CYS A 307 -25.52 4.59 -7.51
CA CYS A 307 -26.59 4.81 -6.51
C CYS A 307 -26.09 4.65 -5.07
N ILE A 308 -25.24 3.66 -4.81
CA ILE A 308 -24.63 3.45 -3.49
C ILE A 308 -23.75 4.64 -3.12
N MET A 309 -22.90 5.11 -4.03
CA MET A 309 -21.79 6.01 -3.74
C MET A 309 -22.08 7.51 -3.98
N LEU A 310 -23.06 7.88 -4.80
CA LEU A 310 -23.32 9.27 -5.17
C LEU A 310 -24.57 9.82 -4.45
N LYS A 311 -24.53 11.14 -4.13
CA LYS A 311 -25.66 11.93 -3.63
C LYS A 311 -25.77 13.26 -4.37
#